data_b5c7bd614393e72aac0118f03ae5da45
#
_entry.id   b5c7bd614393e72aac0118f03ae5da45
#
_cell.length_a   1.000
_cell.length_b   1.000
_cell.length_c   1.000
_cell.angle_alpha   90.00
_cell.angle_beta   90.00
_cell.angle_gamma   90.00
#
_symmetry.space_group_name_H-M   'P 1'
#
loop_
_entity.id
_entity.type
_entity.pdbx_description
1 polymer ?
#
loop_
_entity_poly.entity_id
_entity_poly.type
_entity_poly.pdbx_seq_one_letter_code
_entity_poly.pdbx_strand_id
1 'polypeptide(L)'
;MYKRQEHGLAWANNTDSNEFIVYCHPTAKAHVIATLEQGASLAEVSSWEARQINQGLIYVTPDISDSYVPQMLNLQATGAINFKKGCYTGQEIVARMQYLGKLKRHIFIGQVTTDQALEVGQQIDASRRKNVGRITSIASTDENTYSFTAVINRTEALEDQLHLHEHEDTVISLLPLPYEIDPQVFERIKL
;
A
#
# COMPACT_ATOMS: atom_id res chain seq x y z
N MET A 1 -7.07 0.80 19.30
CA MET A 1 -7.96 1.23 20.41
C MET A 1 -8.71 2.46 19.97
N TYR A 2 -10.03 2.48 20.05
CA TYR A 2 -10.81 3.68 19.73
C TYR A 2 -11.37 4.31 21.01
N LYS A 3 -11.47 5.63 21.02
CA LYS A 3 -12.15 6.37 22.10
C LYS A 3 -13.29 7.18 21.50
N ARG A 4 -14.50 6.95 21.97
CA ARG A 4 -15.65 7.79 21.63
C ARG A 4 -15.65 9.00 22.55
N GLN A 5 -15.76 10.18 21.97
CA GLN A 5 -15.84 11.45 22.67
C GLN A 5 -17.11 12.20 22.23
N GLU A 6 -17.44 13.28 22.93
CA GLU A 6 -18.65 14.08 22.67
C GLU A 6 -18.75 14.57 21.22
N HIS A 7 -17.61 14.88 20.60
CA HIS A 7 -17.54 15.47 19.25
C HIS A 7 -17.03 14.53 18.17
N GLY A 8 -16.68 13.30 18.49
CA GLY A 8 -16.15 12.40 17.48
C GLY A 8 -15.56 11.10 18.03
N LEU A 9 -14.86 10.43 17.15
CA LEU A 9 -14.18 9.16 17.37
C LEU A 9 -12.72 9.31 16.94
N ALA A 10 -11.79 9.00 17.85
CA ALA A 10 -10.38 8.91 17.52
C ALA A 10 -9.95 7.44 17.48
N TRP A 11 -9.26 7.06 16.44
CA TRP A 11 -8.73 5.72 16.27
C TRP A 11 -7.21 5.77 16.05
N ALA A 12 -6.45 5.00 16.83
CA ALA A 12 -5.04 4.77 16.55
C ALA A 12 -4.90 3.90 15.28
N ASN A 13 -4.18 4.39 14.31
CA ASN A 13 -3.98 3.68 13.04
C ASN A 13 -3.12 2.43 13.22
N ASN A 14 -2.17 2.49 14.16
CA ASN A 14 -1.35 1.36 14.57
C ASN A 14 -1.14 1.43 16.10
N THR A 15 -1.09 0.27 16.77
CA THR A 15 -0.88 0.20 18.23
C THR A 15 0.47 0.73 18.67
N ASP A 16 1.47 0.68 17.80
CA ASP A 16 2.86 1.08 18.06
C ASP A 16 3.21 2.44 17.45
N SER A 17 2.28 3.10 16.76
CA SER A 17 2.47 4.43 16.18
C SER A 17 1.68 5.48 16.96
N ASN A 18 2.21 6.70 16.97
CA ASN A 18 1.50 7.89 17.45
C ASN A 18 0.55 8.46 16.38
N GLU A 19 0.02 7.60 15.50
CA GLU A 19 -0.87 7.98 14.42
C GLU A 19 -2.32 7.77 14.81
N PHE A 20 -3.14 8.80 14.58
CA PHE A 20 -4.55 8.77 14.90
C PHE A 20 -5.39 9.27 13.72
N ILE A 21 -6.48 8.56 13.46
CA ILE A 21 -7.53 9.02 12.55
C ILE A 21 -8.67 9.54 13.41
N VAL A 22 -9.07 10.78 13.22
CA VAL A 22 -10.15 11.42 13.98
C VAL A 22 -11.36 11.62 13.08
N TYR A 23 -12.45 10.95 13.40
CA TYR A 23 -13.75 11.16 12.76
C TYR A 23 -14.57 12.09 13.63
N CYS A 24 -14.95 13.23 13.14
CA CYS A 24 -15.80 14.18 13.86
C CYS A 24 -17.04 14.59 13.05
N HIS A 25 -18.06 15.06 13.73
CA HIS A 25 -19.21 15.65 13.06
C HIS A 25 -18.77 16.94 12.32
N PRO A 26 -19.27 17.24 11.13
CA PRO A 26 -18.86 18.42 10.36
C PRO A 26 -18.93 19.74 11.14
N THR A 27 -19.94 19.90 12.02
CA THR A 27 -20.08 21.10 12.88
C THR A 27 -19.00 21.20 13.95
N ALA A 28 -18.34 20.11 14.34
CA ALA A 28 -17.27 20.07 15.32
C ALA A 28 -15.87 20.23 14.70
N LYS A 29 -15.75 20.17 13.37
CA LYS A 29 -14.47 20.20 12.65
C LYS A 29 -13.57 21.35 13.06
N ALA A 30 -14.11 22.57 13.07
CA ALA A 30 -13.33 23.77 13.41
C ALA A 30 -12.79 23.71 14.85
N HIS A 31 -13.62 23.28 15.81
CA HIS A 31 -13.20 23.13 17.19
C HIS A 31 -12.14 22.04 17.37
N VAL A 32 -12.29 20.90 16.71
CA VAL A 32 -11.31 19.79 16.75
C VAL A 32 -9.97 20.25 16.19
N ILE A 33 -9.96 20.93 15.03
CA ILE A 33 -8.74 21.46 14.43
C ILE A 33 -8.06 22.46 15.37
N ALA A 34 -8.78 23.46 15.86
CA ALA A 34 -8.22 24.47 16.77
C ALA A 34 -7.66 23.85 18.08
N THR A 35 -8.23 22.74 18.54
CA THR A 35 -7.71 22.02 19.70
C THR A 35 -6.42 21.28 19.38
N LEU A 36 -6.34 20.64 18.21
CA LEU A 36 -5.14 19.90 17.78
C LEU A 36 -3.98 20.86 17.47
N GLU A 37 -4.23 22.02 16.89
CA GLU A 37 -3.23 23.04 16.57
C GLU A 37 -2.53 23.65 17.80
N GLN A 38 -3.05 23.44 19.01
CA GLN A 38 -2.36 23.81 20.25
C GLN A 38 -1.09 22.97 20.50
N GLY A 39 -0.96 21.80 19.89
CA GLY A 39 0.18 20.90 20.06
C GLY A 39 0.70 20.27 18.77
N ALA A 40 0.14 20.63 17.62
CA ALA A 40 0.51 20.08 16.31
C ALA A 40 0.41 21.17 15.24
N SER A 41 1.06 20.96 14.11
CA SER A 41 0.95 21.82 12.92
C SER A 41 0.23 21.07 11.79
N LEU A 42 -0.47 21.82 10.95
CA LEU A 42 -1.03 21.30 9.71
C LEU A 42 0.11 20.86 8.77
N ALA A 43 -0.10 19.77 8.08
CA ALA A 43 0.79 19.27 7.03
C ALA A 43 -0.01 18.99 5.76
N GLU A 44 0.68 18.90 4.64
CA GLU A 44 0.08 18.54 3.36
C GLU A 44 -0.43 17.10 3.36
N VAL A 45 -1.50 16.86 2.60
CA VAL A 45 -2.09 15.51 2.46
C VAL A 45 -1.07 14.51 1.89
N SER A 46 -0.22 14.96 0.97
CA SER A 46 0.86 14.16 0.39
C SER A 46 1.80 13.57 1.44
N SER A 47 2.05 14.28 2.54
CA SER A 47 2.85 13.76 3.66
C SER A 47 2.18 12.56 4.34
N TRP A 48 0.86 12.59 4.48
CA TRP A 48 0.10 11.45 4.99
C TRP A 48 0.12 10.27 4.02
N GLU A 49 -0.11 10.54 2.73
CA GLU A 49 -0.09 9.52 1.68
C GLU A 49 1.27 8.84 1.58
N ALA A 50 2.36 9.61 1.58
CA ALA A 50 3.72 9.08 1.58
C ALA A 50 3.98 8.19 2.80
N ARG A 51 3.46 8.57 3.96
CA ARG A 51 3.59 7.77 5.18
C ARG A 51 2.82 6.45 5.08
N GLN A 52 1.60 6.44 4.53
CA GLN A 52 0.84 5.21 4.29
C GLN A 52 1.56 4.27 3.31
N ILE A 53 2.13 4.83 2.24
CA ILE A 53 2.94 4.10 1.27
C ILE A 53 4.15 3.47 1.96
N ASN A 54 4.89 4.23 2.77
CA ASN A 54 6.08 3.74 3.48
C ASN A 54 5.75 2.68 4.55
N GLN A 55 4.50 2.63 5.01
CA GLN A 55 3.99 1.55 5.86
C GLN A 55 3.54 0.31 5.05
N GLY A 56 3.65 0.35 3.74
CA GLY A 56 3.19 -0.73 2.86
C GLY A 56 1.68 -0.97 2.92
N LEU A 57 0.94 0.04 3.36
CA LEU A 57 -0.52 0.01 3.41
C LEU A 57 -1.09 0.39 2.05
N ILE A 58 -2.20 -0.24 1.70
CA ILE A 58 -2.92 0.05 0.47
C ILE A 58 -4.40 0.23 0.75
N TYR A 59 -4.96 1.27 0.16
CA TYR A 59 -6.39 1.50 0.10
C TYR A 59 -6.90 1.11 -1.29
N VAL A 60 -7.94 0.27 -1.32
CA VAL A 60 -8.55 -0.12 -2.59
C VAL A 60 -9.35 1.06 -3.13
N THR A 61 -8.84 1.66 -4.19
CA THR A 61 -9.48 2.74 -4.95
C THR A 61 -10.23 2.16 -6.16
N PRO A 62 -11.10 2.93 -6.82
CA PRO A 62 -11.73 2.49 -8.06
C PRO A 62 -10.74 2.01 -9.13
N ASP A 63 -9.56 2.64 -9.22
CA ASP A 63 -8.54 2.34 -10.23
C ASP A 63 -7.92 0.94 -10.09
N ILE A 64 -7.91 0.40 -8.87
CA ILE A 64 -7.34 -0.92 -8.56
C ILE A 64 -8.39 -1.94 -8.12
N SER A 65 -9.67 -1.53 -8.04
CA SER A 65 -10.78 -2.42 -7.70
C SER A 65 -10.85 -3.60 -8.69
N ASP A 66 -11.14 -4.79 -8.17
CA ASP A 66 -11.26 -6.05 -8.91
C ASP A 66 -10.00 -6.48 -9.71
N SER A 67 -8.88 -5.77 -9.57
CA SER A 67 -7.66 -6.02 -10.33
C SER A 67 -6.74 -7.05 -9.67
N TYR A 68 -6.85 -7.23 -8.35
CA TYR A 68 -5.89 -8.02 -7.56
C TYR A 68 -6.58 -8.93 -6.54
N VAL A 69 -6.04 -10.13 -6.33
CA VAL A 69 -6.43 -10.91 -5.17
C VAL A 69 -5.80 -10.30 -3.90
N PRO A 70 -6.44 -10.42 -2.73
CA PRO A 70 -5.96 -9.76 -1.50
C PRO A 70 -4.51 -10.07 -1.13
N GLN A 71 -4.01 -11.27 -1.43
CA GLN A 71 -2.61 -11.62 -1.18
C GLN A 71 -1.61 -10.86 -2.07
N MET A 72 -2.01 -10.45 -3.28
CA MET A 72 -1.17 -9.59 -4.11
C MET A 72 -1.01 -8.19 -3.50
N LEU A 73 -1.96 -7.77 -2.68
CA LEU A 73 -1.93 -6.51 -1.94
C LEU A 73 -1.32 -6.67 -0.53
N ASN A 74 -0.68 -7.79 -0.22
CA ASN A 74 -0.09 -8.13 1.08
C ASN A 74 -1.09 -8.05 2.26
N LEU A 75 -2.40 -8.10 2.02
CA LEU A 75 -3.42 -7.91 3.06
C LEU A 75 -3.41 -9.03 4.13
N GLN A 76 -2.85 -10.19 3.84
CA GLN A 76 -2.61 -11.26 4.81
C GLN A 76 -1.47 -10.90 5.79
N ALA A 77 -0.43 -10.20 5.32
CA ALA A 77 0.71 -9.80 6.13
C ALA A 77 0.37 -8.62 7.05
N THR A 78 -0.50 -7.73 6.60
CA THR A 78 -0.98 -6.58 7.40
C THR A 78 -2.12 -6.92 8.35
N GLY A 79 -2.56 -8.19 8.40
CA GLY A 79 -3.67 -8.63 9.26
C GLY A 79 -5.06 -8.19 8.79
N ALA A 80 -5.19 -7.65 7.57
CA ALA A 80 -6.46 -7.22 7.01
C ALA A 80 -7.36 -8.39 6.56
N ILE A 81 -6.80 -9.61 6.45
CA ILE A 81 -7.53 -10.82 6.13
C ILE A 81 -7.56 -11.75 7.35
N ASN A 82 -8.76 -12.22 7.68
CA ASN A 82 -8.94 -13.26 8.68
C ASN A 82 -9.43 -14.55 8.02
N PHE A 83 -8.57 -15.56 7.94
CA PHE A 83 -8.91 -16.87 7.35
C PHE A 83 -9.77 -17.75 8.26
N LYS A 84 -9.95 -17.37 9.53
CA LYS A 84 -10.75 -18.14 10.52
C LYS A 84 -12.17 -17.58 10.71
N LYS A 85 -12.53 -16.48 10.02
CA LYS A 85 -13.89 -15.94 10.10
C LYS A 85 -14.89 -16.78 9.29
N GLY A 86 -16.18 -16.55 9.51
CA GLY A 86 -17.26 -17.22 8.76
C GLY A 86 -17.22 -16.92 7.26
N CYS A 87 -18.11 -17.60 6.52
CA CYS A 87 -18.17 -17.56 5.05
C CYS A 87 -18.46 -16.15 4.50
N TYR A 88 -17.84 -15.83 3.37
CA TYR A 88 -18.07 -14.63 2.59
C TYR A 88 -17.87 -14.89 1.10
N THR A 89 -18.44 -14.05 0.25
CA THR A 89 -18.31 -14.18 -1.22
C THR A 89 -16.84 -14.02 -1.62
N GLY A 90 -16.32 -14.97 -2.43
CA GLY A 90 -14.93 -14.96 -2.91
C GLY A 90 -13.92 -15.64 -1.98
N GLN A 91 -14.32 -16.12 -0.79
CA GLN A 91 -13.40 -16.76 0.16
C GLN A 91 -12.67 -17.96 -0.41
N GLU A 92 -13.28 -18.73 -1.33
CA GLU A 92 -12.66 -19.90 -1.94
C GLU A 92 -11.37 -19.53 -2.71
N ILE A 93 -11.43 -18.45 -3.50
CA ILE A 93 -10.28 -17.96 -4.26
C ILE A 93 -9.18 -17.50 -3.32
N VAL A 94 -9.55 -16.75 -2.27
CA VAL A 94 -8.61 -16.26 -1.26
C VAL A 94 -7.96 -17.40 -0.47
N ALA A 95 -8.76 -18.37 0.00
CA ALA A 95 -8.25 -19.55 0.71
C ALA A 95 -7.41 -20.45 -0.19
N ARG A 96 -7.84 -20.68 -1.43
CA ARG A 96 -7.08 -21.47 -2.40
C ARG A 96 -5.71 -20.85 -2.71
N MET A 97 -5.66 -19.53 -2.86
CA MET A 97 -4.38 -18.84 -3.04
C MET A 97 -3.48 -19.00 -1.83
N GLN A 98 -4.03 -18.91 -0.61
CA GLN A 98 -3.27 -19.02 0.63
C GLN A 98 -2.69 -20.41 0.86
N TYR A 99 -3.48 -21.46 0.62
CA TYR A 99 -3.10 -22.84 0.99
C TYR A 99 -2.55 -23.66 -0.15
N LEU A 100 -2.88 -23.33 -1.39
CA LEU A 100 -2.51 -24.14 -2.57
C LEU A 100 -1.84 -23.31 -3.67
N GLY A 101 -1.87 -21.99 -3.54
CA GLY A 101 -1.34 -21.08 -4.54
C GLY A 101 0.17 -20.89 -4.43
N LYS A 102 0.73 -20.31 -5.49
CA LYS A 102 2.06 -19.72 -5.50
C LYS A 102 1.92 -18.26 -5.86
N LEU A 103 2.19 -17.39 -4.91
CA LEU A 103 2.13 -15.95 -5.14
C LEU A 103 3.34 -15.51 -5.98
N LYS A 104 3.07 -15.03 -7.19
CA LYS A 104 4.11 -14.55 -8.12
C LYS A 104 4.28 -13.03 -8.10
N ARG A 105 3.23 -12.31 -7.73
CA ARG A 105 3.18 -10.85 -7.70
C ARG A 105 2.67 -10.40 -6.36
N HIS A 106 3.29 -9.37 -5.81
CA HIS A 106 2.78 -8.73 -4.60
C HIS A 106 3.21 -7.26 -4.53
N ILE A 107 2.72 -6.54 -3.53
CA ILE A 107 3.08 -5.15 -3.29
C ILE A 107 4.56 -5.03 -2.92
N PHE A 108 5.21 -4.08 -3.59
CA PHE A 108 6.48 -3.49 -3.21
C PHE A 108 6.31 -2.00 -2.98
N ILE A 109 7.16 -1.42 -2.14
CA ILE A 109 7.31 0.02 -1.99
C ILE A 109 8.43 0.44 -2.92
N GLY A 110 8.21 1.48 -3.71
CA GLY A 110 9.19 2.04 -4.61
C GLY A 110 9.36 3.53 -4.45
N GLN A 111 10.51 4.00 -4.88
CA GLN A 111 10.83 5.41 -5.01
C GLN A 111 11.37 5.67 -6.41
N VAL A 112 11.02 6.81 -6.97
CA VAL A 112 11.52 7.24 -8.28
C VAL A 112 11.66 8.76 -8.31
N THR A 113 12.70 9.24 -8.96
CA THR A 113 12.88 10.67 -9.25
C THR A 113 12.65 10.88 -10.75
N THR A 114 11.68 11.72 -11.09
CA THR A 114 11.31 12.02 -12.47
C THR A 114 10.54 13.34 -12.54
N ASP A 115 10.71 14.07 -13.61
CA ASP A 115 9.95 15.27 -13.97
C ASP A 115 8.59 14.96 -14.61
N GLN A 116 8.30 13.69 -14.83
CA GLN A 116 7.02 13.25 -15.38
C GLN A 116 6.00 13.03 -14.24
N ALA A 117 4.75 13.36 -14.51
CA ALA A 117 3.66 13.01 -13.63
C ALA A 117 3.44 11.50 -13.61
N LEU A 118 3.43 10.92 -12.41
CA LEU A 118 3.08 9.50 -12.22
C LEU A 118 1.57 9.32 -12.11
N GLU A 119 1.09 8.19 -12.61
CA GLU A 119 -0.33 7.83 -12.55
C GLU A 119 -0.51 6.43 -11.93
N VAL A 120 -1.61 6.26 -11.17
CA VAL A 120 -2.03 4.92 -10.72
C VAL A 120 -2.38 4.07 -11.94
N GLY A 121 -1.91 2.84 -11.95
CA GLY A 121 -2.05 1.94 -13.11
C GLY A 121 -0.89 2.01 -14.11
N GLN A 122 0.02 2.99 -13.99
CA GLN A 122 1.20 3.09 -14.84
C GLN A 122 2.03 1.81 -14.75
N GLN A 123 2.52 1.37 -15.91
CA GLN A 123 3.27 0.13 -16.04
C GLN A 123 4.72 0.31 -15.58
N ILE A 124 5.26 -0.78 -15.03
CA ILE A 124 6.66 -0.91 -14.67
C ILE A 124 7.26 -2.01 -15.55
N ASP A 125 8.39 -1.71 -16.14
CA ASP A 125 9.21 -2.63 -16.93
C ASP A 125 10.46 -3.03 -16.13
N ALA A 126 11.04 -4.15 -16.50
CA ALA A 126 12.36 -4.59 -16.07
C ALA A 126 13.28 -4.62 -17.30
N SER A 127 14.59 -4.55 -17.10
CA SER A 127 15.57 -4.51 -18.20
C SER A 127 15.42 -5.69 -19.18
N ARG A 128 14.97 -6.85 -18.69
CA ARG A 128 14.79 -8.06 -19.53
C ARG A 128 13.35 -8.35 -19.91
N ARG A 129 12.37 -7.64 -19.29
CA ARG A 129 10.96 -7.97 -19.49
C ARG A 129 10.07 -6.75 -19.33
N LYS A 130 9.14 -6.58 -20.24
CA LYS A 130 8.11 -5.53 -20.15
C LYS A 130 6.91 -5.95 -19.31
N ASN A 131 6.22 -4.96 -18.77
CA ASN A 131 4.97 -5.11 -18.01
C ASN A 131 5.10 -6.10 -16.83
N VAL A 132 6.12 -5.90 -16.01
CA VAL A 132 6.40 -6.72 -14.83
C VAL A 132 5.61 -6.26 -13.59
N GLY A 133 5.10 -5.03 -13.61
CA GLY A 133 4.34 -4.46 -12.50
C GLY A 133 3.45 -3.29 -12.90
N ARG A 134 2.64 -2.85 -11.92
CA ARG A 134 1.80 -1.64 -12.04
C ARG A 134 1.77 -0.88 -10.73
N ILE A 135 1.83 0.44 -10.80
CA ILE A 135 1.68 1.35 -9.68
C ILE A 135 0.25 1.29 -9.14
N THR A 136 0.11 1.23 -7.82
CA THR A 136 -1.18 1.11 -7.14
C THR A 136 -1.53 2.28 -6.24
N SER A 137 -0.53 3.02 -5.75
CA SER A 137 -0.71 4.30 -5.08
C SER A 137 0.55 5.15 -5.21
N ILE A 138 0.41 6.47 -5.11
CA ILE A 138 1.48 7.44 -5.34
C ILE A 138 1.36 8.56 -4.33
N ALA A 139 2.50 9.06 -3.84
CA ALA A 139 2.60 10.31 -3.12
C ALA A 139 3.86 11.06 -3.56
N SER A 140 3.74 12.36 -3.75
CA SER A 140 4.90 13.25 -3.93
C SER A 140 5.56 13.45 -2.57
N THR A 141 6.86 13.23 -2.49
CA THR A 141 7.65 13.39 -1.26
C THR A 141 8.57 14.60 -1.32
N ASP A 142 8.96 15.00 -2.52
CA ASP A 142 9.80 16.16 -2.78
C ASP A 142 9.58 16.62 -4.23
N GLU A 143 10.23 17.70 -4.64
CA GLU A 143 10.24 18.13 -6.04
C GLU A 143 10.77 17.01 -6.92
N ASN A 144 9.94 16.55 -7.86
CA ASN A 144 10.25 15.45 -8.78
C ASN A 144 10.54 14.08 -8.13
N THR A 145 10.26 13.89 -6.83
CA THR A 145 10.45 12.61 -6.15
C THR A 145 9.13 12.06 -5.68
N TYR A 146 8.89 10.82 -6.04
CA TYR A 146 7.65 10.11 -5.72
C TYR A 146 7.95 8.84 -4.94
N SER A 147 7.20 8.62 -3.86
CA SER A 147 7.04 7.31 -3.25
C SER A 147 5.77 6.66 -3.78
N PHE A 148 5.80 5.37 -4.01
CA PHE A 148 4.64 4.64 -4.51
C PHE A 148 4.58 3.21 -3.99
N THR A 149 3.41 2.60 -4.03
CA THR A 149 3.27 1.14 -4.00
C THR A 149 3.00 0.62 -5.39
N ALA A 150 3.49 -0.57 -5.68
CA ALA A 150 3.22 -1.26 -6.94
C ALA A 150 3.10 -2.77 -6.75
N VAL A 151 2.19 -3.41 -7.48
CA VAL A 151 2.18 -4.86 -7.59
C VAL A 151 3.16 -5.27 -8.68
N ILE A 152 4.25 -5.91 -8.29
CA ILE A 152 5.35 -6.30 -9.19
C ILE A 152 5.56 -7.81 -9.12
N ASN A 153 5.98 -8.40 -10.23
CA ASN A 153 6.43 -9.79 -10.25
C ASN A 153 7.69 -9.93 -9.39
N ARG A 154 7.65 -10.84 -8.42
CA ARG A 154 8.69 -11.00 -7.41
C ARG A 154 10.07 -11.32 -8.00
N THR A 155 10.12 -12.15 -9.04
CA THR A 155 11.40 -12.53 -9.67
C THR A 155 12.10 -11.30 -10.23
N GLU A 156 11.41 -10.52 -11.05
CA GLU A 156 11.96 -9.32 -11.66
C GLU A 156 12.25 -8.23 -10.62
N ALA A 157 11.42 -8.10 -9.58
CA ALA A 157 11.66 -7.15 -8.49
C ALA A 157 12.96 -7.42 -7.71
N LEU A 158 13.36 -8.69 -7.59
CA LEU A 158 14.54 -9.10 -6.81
C LEU A 158 15.82 -9.27 -7.64
N GLU A 159 15.69 -9.52 -8.95
CA GLU A 159 16.78 -9.98 -9.80
C GLU A 159 17.09 -9.01 -10.96
N ASP A 160 16.28 -7.98 -11.16
CA ASP A 160 16.43 -7.10 -12.32
C ASP A 160 16.31 -5.62 -11.93
N GLN A 161 16.80 -4.73 -12.80
CA GLN A 161 16.60 -3.30 -12.68
C GLN A 161 15.22 -2.93 -13.22
N LEU A 162 14.48 -2.17 -12.42
CA LEU A 162 13.14 -1.71 -12.76
C LEU A 162 13.17 -0.26 -13.24
N HIS A 163 12.29 0.08 -14.17
CA HIS A 163 12.11 1.43 -14.69
C HIS A 163 10.63 1.67 -15.05
N LEU A 164 10.26 2.92 -15.22
CA LEU A 164 8.94 3.26 -15.71
C LEU A 164 8.81 2.83 -17.18
N HIS A 165 7.62 2.39 -17.56
CA HIS A 165 7.32 2.00 -18.94
C HIS A 165 7.64 3.12 -19.92
N GLU A 166 8.35 2.80 -21.02
CA GLU A 166 8.85 3.73 -22.04
C GLU A 166 9.89 4.76 -21.56
N HIS A 167 10.41 4.62 -20.33
CA HIS A 167 11.40 5.53 -19.73
C HIS A 167 12.53 4.73 -19.07
N GLU A 168 13.39 4.13 -19.88
CA GLU A 168 14.48 3.27 -19.41
C GLU A 168 15.48 4.00 -18.50
N ASP A 169 15.61 5.31 -18.65
CA ASP A 169 16.46 6.16 -17.81
C ASP A 169 15.88 6.43 -16.42
N THR A 170 14.60 6.15 -16.22
CA THR A 170 13.90 6.40 -14.95
C THR A 170 13.95 5.16 -14.07
N VAL A 171 15.06 4.99 -13.34
CA VAL A 171 15.31 3.84 -12.48
C VAL A 171 14.46 3.90 -11.21
N ILE A 172 13.81 2.80 -10.91
CA ILE A 172 13.01 2.62 -9.69
C ILE A 172 13.89 1.98 -8.60
N SER A 173 13.90 2.59 -7.42
CA SER A 173 14.49 2.03 -6.21
C SER A 173 13.42 1.38 -5.36
N LEU A 174 13.55 0.07 -5.07
CA LEU A 174 12.65 -0.61 -4.15
C LEU A 174 13.13 -0.44 -2.70
N LEU A 175 12.17 -0.18 -1.82
CA LEU A 175 12.37 -0.03 -0.39
C LEU A 175 11.94 -1.30 0.36
N PRO A 176 12.53 -1.61 1.53
CA PRO A 176 12.10 -2.74 2.33
C PRO A 176 10.66 -2.53 2.83
N LEU A 177 9.89 -3.62 2.86
CA LEU A 177 8.58 -3.61 3.51
C LEU A 177 8.76 -3.55 5.03
N PRO A 178 7.92 -2.79 5.76
CA PRO A 178 8.01 -2.69 7.22
C PRO A 178 7.40 -3.89 7.97
N TYR A 179 7.02 -4.93 7.26
CA TYR A 179 6.47 -6.18 7.77
C TYR A 179 7.03 -7.38 7.00
N GLU A 180 7.00 -8.52 7.63
CA GLU A 180 7.42 -9.78 7.00
C GLU A 180 6.26 -10.42 6.25
N ILE A 181 6.58 -11.03 5.11
CA ILE A 181 5.65 -11.89 4.36
C ILE A 181 6.12 -13.32 4.56
N ASP A 182 5.21 -14.20 5.01
CA ASP A 182 5.50 -15.62 5.17
C ASP A 182 6.08 -16.20 3.86
N PRO A 183 7.31 -16.71 3.85
CA PRO A 183 7.93 -17.26 2.65
C PRO A 183 7.13 -18.38 1.99
N GLN A 184 6.33 -19.12 2.74
CA GLN A 184 5.52 -20.21 2.23
C GLN A 184 4.51 -19.77 1.16
N VAL A 185 4.06 -18.51 1.18
CA VAL A 185 3.13 -18.00 0.15
C VAL A 185 3.77 -17.92 -1.25
N PHE A 186 5.10 -17.93 -1.32
CA PHE A 186 5.86 -17.93 -2.57
C PHE A 186 6.23 -19.33 -3.08
N GLU A 187 5.99 -20.34 -2.27
CA GLU A 187 6.30 -21.72 -2.60
C GLU A 187 5.02 -22.49 -2.93
N ARG A 188 5.11 -23.41 -3.89
CA ARG A 188 3.99 -24.30 -4.17
C ARG A 188 4.00 -25.44 -3.14
N ILE A 189 2.95 -25.53 -2.32
CA ILE A 189 2.77 -26.65 -1.42
C ILE A 189 2.58 -27.91 -2.30
N LYS A 190 3.51 -28.85 -2.18
CA LYS A 190 3.35 -30.19 -2.76
C LYS A 190 2.43 -30.95 -1.80
N LEU A 191 1.23 -31.28 -2.25
CA LEU A 191 0.33 -32.23 -1.60
C LEU A 191 0.85 -33.66 -1.80
#